data_7f98b88e1136edb5f6a00128c638c849
#
_entry.id   7f98b88e1136edb5f6a00128c638c849
#
_cell.length_a   1.000
_cell.length_b   1.000
_cell.length_c   1.000
_cell.angle_alpha   90.00
_cell.angle_beta   90.00
_cell.angle_gamma   90.00
#
_symmetry.space_group_name_H-M   'P 1'
#
loop_
_entity.id
_entity.type
_entity.pdbx_description
1 polymer ?
#
loop_
_entity_poly.entity_id
_entity_poly.type
_entity_poly.pdbx_seq_one_letter_code
_entity_poly.pdbx_strand_id
1 'polypeptide(L)'
;TGDFAKLIDELDKRKVEFISIRDNFDTTSPTGRAMMMMVSVFSQLERETIAERIRDNMHELAKTGRWLGGNTPTGYKSEKVEKTTTDGKTRSLYKLDIIEPEAELIRLIFSKFLETNSLTKTETYLLVNHITTKNGKNFTRFTIKSILLNPVYMAADMDAWEYFRQADIEIYAEQSEFDGTCGIMAYNKTSQTIGRANQINDMEEWIVAVGKHKPIISGADWVKVQKML
;
A
#
# COMPACT_ATOMS: atom_id res chain seq x y z
N THR A 1 -4.07 22.94 -10.90
CA THR A 1 -3.63 24.37 -10.71
C THR A 1 -2.42 24.70 -11.57
N GLY A 2 -1.39 23.85 -11.61
CA GLY A 2 -0.24 24.07 -12.49
C GLY A 2 -0.59 24.16 -13.97
N ASP A 3 -1.59 23.41 -14.42
CA ASP A 3 -2.04 23.41 -15.81
C ASP A 3 -2.87 24.65 -16.13
N PHE A 4 -3.65 25.15 -15.17
CA PHE A 4 -4.40 26.39 -15.34
C PHE A 4 -3.47 27.61 -15.40
N ALA A 5 -2.46 27.67 -14.54
CA ALA A 5 -1.46 28.75 -14.61
C ALA A 5 -0.69 28.74 -15.94
N LYS A 6 -0.31 27.52 -16.42
CA LYS A 6 0.31 27.38 -17.76
C LYS A 6 -0.62 27.79 -18.90
N LEU A 7 -1.93 27.42 -18.79
CA LEU A 7 -2.92 27.83 -19.79
C LEU A 7 -3.03 29.35 -19.87
N ILE A 8 -3.08 30.04 -18.74
CA ILE A 8 -3.13 31.47 -18.69
C ILE A 8 -1.87 32.12 -19.26
N ASP A 9 -0.68 31.57 -18.88
CA ASP A 9 0.60 32.04 -19.44
C ASP A 9 0.65 31.87 -20.97
N GLU A 10 0.06 30.81 -21.49
CA GLU A 10 -0.03 30.58 -22.94
C GLU A 10 -1.04 31.48 -23.64
N LEU A 11 -2.17 31.77 -22.99
CA LEU A 11 -3.17 32.75 -23.49
C LEU A 11 -2.57 34.13 -23.49
N ASP A 12 -1.83 34.52 -22.45
CA ASP A 12 -1.18 35.84 -22.35
C ASP A 12 -0.10 36.02 -23.44
N LYS A 13 0.72 34.99 -23.70
CA LYS A 13 1.68 34.97 -24.84
C LYS A 13 0.99 35.16 -26.19
N ARG A 14 -0.22 34.65 -26.35
CA ARG A 14 -1.03 34.77 -27.57
C ARG A 14 -1.89 36.01 -27.57
N LYS A 15 -1.82 36.84 -26.52
CA LYS A 15 -2.67 38.05 -26.35
C LYS A 15 -4.17 37.75 -26.37
N VAL A 16 -4.54 36.59 -25.80
CA VAL A 16 -5.92 36.15 -25.63
C VAL A 16 -6.33 36.40 -24.19
N GLU A 17 -7.38 37.17 -24.00
CA GLU A 17 -7.94 37.52 -22.70
C GLU A 17 -8.84 36.41 -22.18
N PHE A 18 -8.85 36.21 -20.86
CA PHE A 18 -9.69 35.22 -20.18
C PHE A 18 -10.63 35.95 -19.21
N ILE A 19 -11.91 35.66 -19.30
CA ILE A 19 -12.94 36.19 -18.40
C ILE A 19 -13.68 35.02 -17.77
N SER A 20 -13.71 34.97 -16.44
CA SER A 20 -14.52 34.01 -15.69
C SER A 20 -15.89 34.61 -15.39
N ILE A 21 -16.93 34.09 -16.02
CA ILE A 21 -18.31 34.51 -15.80
C ILE A 21 -18.80 34.14 -14.40
N ARG A 22 -18.34 32.97 -13.87
CA ARG A 22 -18.77 32.46 -12.60
C ARG A 22 -18.12 33.19 -11.41
N ASP A 23 -16.82 33.44 -11.51
CA ASP A 23 -16.03 34.04 -10.44
C ASP A 23 -15.83 35.54 -10.60
N ASN A 24 -16.43 36.12 -11.63
CA ASN A 24 -16.49 37.55 -11.93
C ASN A 24 -15.12 38.24 -11.91
N PHE A 25 -14.10 37.60 -12.49
CA PHE A 25 -12.80 38.23 -12.68
C PHE A 25 -12.35 38.18 -14.15
N ASP A 26 -11.55 39.18 -14.50
CA ASP A 26 -11.11 39.50 -15.83
C ASP A 26 -9.58 39.63 -15.83
N THR A 27 -8.90 38.87 -16.68
CA THR A 27 -7.42 38.87 -16.74
C THR A 27 -6.85 40.03 -17.54
N THR A 28 -7.70 40.88 -18.14
CA THR A 28 -7.24 42.10 -18.84
C THR A 28 -6.62 43.10 -17.87
N SER A 29 -7.10 43.12 -16.60
CA SER A 29 -6.60 44.03 -15.59
C SER A 29 -5.50 43.35 -14.72
N PRO A 30 -4.49 44.12 -14.23
CA PRO A 30 -3.50 43.60 -13.28
C PRO A 30 -4.14 43.04 -12.00
N THR A 31 -5.19 43.66 -11.51
CA THR A 31 -5.95 43.23 -10.33
C THR A 31 -6.66 41.90 -10.59
N GLY A 32 -7.29 41.71 -11.75
CA GLY A 32 -7.92 40.46 -12.12
C GLY A 32 -6.91 39.28 -12.24
N ARG A 33 -5.73 39.54 -12.80
CA ARG A 33 -4.65 38.57 -12.85
C ARG A 33 -4.17 38.18 -11.45
N ALA A 34 -3.98 39.16 -10.56
CA ALA A 34 -3.60 38.90 -9.16
C ALA A 34 -4.67 38.09 -8.43
N MET A 35 -5.95 38.43 -8.62
CA MET A 35 -7.08 37.71 -8.01
C MET A 35 -7.16 36.26 -8.48
N MET A 36 -6.96 36.03 -9.79
CA MET A 36 -6.89 34.67 -10.34
C MET A 36 -5.74 33.84 -9.78
N MET A 37 -4.55 34.43 -9.61
CA MET A 37 -3.43 33.77 -8.96
C MET A 37 -3.78 33.39 -7.52
N MET A 38 -4.42 34.28 -6.75
CA MET A 38 -4.88 33.97 -5.40
C MET A 38 -5.86 32.80 -5.37
N VAL A 39 -6.88 32.79 -6.25
CA VAL A 39 -7.84 31.68 -6.34
C VAL A 39 -7.14 30.36 -6.69
N SER A 40 -6.15 30.40 -7.58
CA SER A 40 -5.35 29.23 -7.92
C SER A 40 -4.54 28.69 -6.73
N VAL A 41 -3.93 29.57 -5.93
CA VAL A 41 -3.18 29.20 -4.72
C VAL A 41 -4.11 28.62 -3.67
N PHE A 42 -5.27 29.24 -3.41
CA PHE A 42 -6.26 28.71 -2.47
C PHE A 42 -6.77 27.33 -2.90
N SER A 43 -7.08 27.15 -4.18
CA SER A 43 -7.51 25.84 -4.71
C SER A 43 -6.42 24.77 -4.59
N GLN A 44 -5.15 25.14 -4.68
CA GLN A 44 -4.05 24.23 -4.44
C GLN A 44 -3.93 23.86 -2.96
N LEU A 45 -3.97 24.87 -2.07
CA LEU A 45 -3.94 24.68 -0.63
C LEU A 45 -5.08 23.77 -0.15
N GLU A 46 -6.29 23.98 -0.65
CA GLU A 46 -7.45 23.12 -0.34
C GLU A 46 -7.20 21.66 -0.74
N ARG A 47 -6.67 21.41 -1.95
CA ARG A 47 -6.35 20.05 -2.41
C ARG A 47 -5.26 19.40 -1.55
N GLU A 48 -4.21 20.14 -1.19
CA GLU A 48 -3.13 19.66 -0.34
C GLU A 48 -3.67 19.31 1.06
N THR A 49 -4.49 20.18 1.64
CA THR A 49 -5.13 19.94 2.93
C THR A 49 -6.06 18.73 2.91
N ILE A 50 -6.84 18.55 1.83
CA ILE A 50 -7.70 17.37 1.67
C ILE A 50 -6.85 16.10 1.52
N ALA A 51 -5.78 16.14 0.73
CA ALA A 51 -4.88 15.00 0.54
C ALA A 51 -4.19 14.60 1.85
N GLU A 52 -3.75 15.57 2.66
CA GLU A 52 -3.19 15.35 3.98
C GLU A 52 -4.18 14.67 4.92
N ARG A 53 -5.39 15.20 5.04
CA ARG A 53 -6.46 14.59 5.86
C ARG A 53 -6.81 13.16 5.42
N ILE A 54 -6.81 12.89 4.11
CA ILE A 54 -7.03 11.53 3.60
C ILE A 54 -5.88 10.62 4.02
N ARG A 55 -4.63 11.07 3.92
CA ARG A 55 -3.45 10.32 4.34
C ARG A 55 -3.51 9.98 5.82
N ASP A 56 -3.77 10.98 6.67
CA ASP A 56 -3.88 10.79 8.12
C ASP A 56 -4.98 9.79 8.48
N ASN A 57 -6.14 9.92 7.86
CA ASN A 57 -7.24 8.97 8.07
C ASN A 57 -6.88 7.55 7.60
N MET A 58 -6.14 7.41 6.50
CA MET A 58 -5.66 6.10 6.03
C MET A 58 -4.63 5.51 6.99
N HIS A 59 -3.75 6.31 7.59
CA HIS A 59 -2.81 5.87 8.61
C HIS A 59 -3.56 5.37 9.85
N GLU A 60 -4.54 6.10 10.35
CA GLU A 60 -5.37 5.66 11.49
C GLU A 60 -6.14 4.36 11.19
N LEU A 61 -6.66 4.22 9.97
CA LEU A 61 -7.31 2.98 9.56
C LEU A 61 -6.31 1.81 9.43
N ALA A 62 -5.08 2.07 9.01
CA ALA A 62 -4.01 1.07 8.90
C ALA A 62 -3.68 0.45 10.27
N LYS A 63 -3.64 1.25 11.33
CA LYS A 63 -3.43 0.81 12.73
C LYS A 63 -4.46 -0.21 13.20
N THR A 64 -5.64 -0.24 12.59
CA THR A 64 -6.69 -1.22 12.93
C THR A 64 -6.50 -2.61 12.31
N GLY A 65 -5.44 -2.86 11.58
CA GLY A 65 -5.15 -4.13 10.90
C GLY A 65 -6.13 -4.50 9.78
N ARG A 66 -6.93 -3.55 9.29
CA ARG A 66 -7.93 -3.80 8.24
C ARG A 66 -7.29 -3.75 6.86
N TRP A 67 -7.83 -4.55 5.95
CA TRP A 67 -7.52 -4.39 4.53
C TRP A 67 -8.15 -3.10 4.00
N LEU A 68 -7.30 -2.18 3.54
CA LEU A 68 -7.72 -0.85 3.05
C LEU A 68 -7.96 -0.81 1.54
N GLY A 69 -7.87 -1.97 0.88
CA GLY A 69 -8.06 -2.07 -0.58
C GLY A 69 -6.75 -2.05 -1.36
N GLY A 70 -6.87 -1.93 -2.68
CA GLY A 70 -5.75 -2.00 -3.62
C GLY A 70 -5.60 -3.38 -4.27
N ASN A 71 -4.45 -3.61 -4.89
CA ASN A 71 -4.14 -4.91 -5.51
C ASN A 71 -3.94 -5.96 -4.43
N THR A 72 -4.72 -7.03 -4.50
CA THR A 72 -4.60 -8.14 -3.56
C THR A 72 -3.27 -8.88 -3.76
N PRO A 73 -2.55 -9.22 -2.67
CA PRO A 73 -1.38 -10.08 -2.75
C PRO A 73 -1.75 -11.46 -3.33
N THR A 74 -0.83 -12.09 -4.06
CA THR A 74 -0.99 -13.49 -4.51
C THR A 74 -1.29 -14.37 -3.30
N GLY A 75 -2.22 -15.30 -3.42
CA GLY A 75 -2.69 -16.12 -2.30
C GLY A 75 -3.96 -15.58 -1.64
N TYR A 76 -4.36 -14.35 -1.95
CA TYR A 76 -5.53 -13.73 -1.35
C TYR A 76 -6.46 -13.08 -2.38
N LYS A 77 -7.75 -13.07 -2.06
CA LYS A 77 -8.79 -12.27 -2.69
C LYS A 77 -9.36 -11.26 -1.68
N SER A 78 -9.89 -10.16 -2.19
CA SER A 78 -10.63 -9.21 -1.37
C SER A 78 -12.08 -9.65 -1.26
N GLU A 79 -12.56 -9.89 -0.05
CA GLU A 79 -13.94 -10.25 0.25
C GLU A 79 -14.65 -9.09 0.93
N LYS A 80 -15.84 -8.77 0.43
CA LYS A 80 -16.71 -7.75 1.03
C LYS A 80 -17.42 -8.32 2.25
N VAL A 81 -17.29 -7.64 3.39
CA VAL A 81 -17.98 -7.97 4.62
C VAL A 81 -18.88 -6.79 5.00
N GLU A 82 -20.17 -7.04 5.18
CA GLU A 82 -21.11 -6.02 5.63
C GLU A 82 -21.17 -6.02 7.16
N LYS A 83 -20.94 -4.87 7.76
CA LYS A 83 -21.06 -4.67 9.20
C LYS A 83 -22.13 -3.59 9.46
N THR A 84 -23.18 -3.98 10.14
CA THR A 84 -24.17 -3.02 10.63
C THR A 84 -23.60 -2.33 11.87
N THR A 85 -23.51 -1.01 11.83
CA THR A 85 -23.10 -0.20 12.98
C THR A 85 -24.25 -0.05 13.95
N THR A 86 -23.96 0.32 15.21
CA THR A 86 -24.95 0.60 16.27
C THR A 86 -26.01 1.60 15.85
N ASP A 87 -25.70 2.50 14.92
CA ASP A 87 -26.63 3.49 14.36
C ASP A 87 -27.52 2.93 13.22
N GLY A 88 -27.55 1.60 13.02
CA GLY A 88 -28.35 0.95 11.98
C GLY A 88 -27.84 1.14 10.55
N LYS A 89 -26.68 1.80 10.35
CA LYS A 89 -26.08 1.98 9.02
C LYS A 89 -25.21 0.78 8.66
N THR A 90 -25.46 0.18 7.51
CA THR A 90 -24.61 -0.89 6.96
C THR A 90 -23.37 -0.27 6.31
N ARG A 91 -22.18 -0.62 6.81
CA ARG A 91 -20.90 -0.25 6.20
C ARG A 91 -20.27 -1.47 5.55
N SER A 92 -19.84 -1.31 4.31
CA SER A 92 -19.06 -2.33 3.59
C SER A 92 -17.60 -2.25 4.04
N LEU A 93 -17.08 -3.34 4.56
CA LEU A 93 -15.70 -3.52 4.90
C LEU A 93 -15.10 -4.58 3.97
N TYR A 94 -13.80 -4.55 3.80
CA TYR A 94 -13.10 -5.57 3.03
C TYR A 94 -12.09 -6.29 3.90
N LYS A 95 -11.97 -7.61 3.73
CA LYS A 95 -10.94 -8.46 4.32
C LYS A 95 -10.24 -9.24 3.23
N LEU A 96 -9.04 -9.73 3.51
CA LEU A 96 -8.38 -10.71 2.67
C LEU A 96 -8.88 -12.11 3.04
N ASP A 97 -9.19 -12.91 2.03
CA ASP A 97 -9.55 -14.30 2.16
C ASP A 97 -8.63 -15.18 1.29
N ILE A 98 -8.30 -16.37 1.75
CA ILE A 98 -7.31 -17.25 1.10
C ILE A 98 -7.88 -17.81 -0.20
N ILE A 99 -7.01 -17.85 -1.22
CA ILE A 99 -7.19 -18.66 -2.44
C ILE A 99 -6.22 -19.83 -2.31
N GLU A 100 -6.72 -21.01 -1.91
CA GLU A 100 -5.86 -22.13 -1.52
C GLU A 100 -4.81 -22.54 -2.57
N PRO A 101 -5.12 -22.66 -3.88
CA PRO A 101 -4.11 -22.98 -4.88
C PRO A 101 -2.96 -21.95 -4.97
N GLU A 102 -3.29 -20.64 -4.79
CA GLU A 102 -2.27 -19.59 -4.76
C GLU A 102 -1.51 -19.58 -3.43
N ALA A 103 -2.15 -19.91 -2.32
CA ALA A 103 -1.52 -20.03 -1.01
C ALA A 103 -0.50 -21.17 -0.98
N GLU A 104 -0.81 -22.31 -1.61
CA GLU A 104 0.15 -23.41 -1.78
C GLU A 104 1.38 -23.00 -2.58
N LEU A 105 1.18 -22.17 -3.62
CA LEU A 105 2.28 -21.60 -4.38
C LEU A 105 3.18 -20.70 -3.50
N ILE A 106 2.58 -19.89 -2.63
CA ILE A 106 3.35 -19.08 -1.67
C ILE A 106 4.14 -19.96 -0.72
N ARG A 107 3.52 -21.01 -0.13
CA ARG A 107 4.21 -21.98 0.73
C ARG A 107 5.39 -22.63 0.00
N LEU A 108 5.20 -23.00 -1.27
CA LEU A 108 6.25 -23.58 -2.10
C LEU A 108 7.43 -22.61 -2.32
N ILE A 109 7.14 -21.32 -2.62
CA ILE A 109 8.18 -20.30 -2.81
C ILE A 109 9.00 -20.14 -1.53
N PHE A 110 8.35 -20.02 -0.36
CA PHE A 110 9.04 -19.92 0.93
C PHE A 110 9.87 -21.19 1.23
N SER A 111 9.28 -22.37 1.08
CA SER A 111 9.98 -23.64 1.29
C SER A 111 11.22 -23.78 0.39
N LYS A 112 11.11 -23.46 -0.89
CA LYS A 112 12.24 -23.55 -1.84
C LYS A 112 13.31 -22.52 -1.55
N PHE A 113 12.96 -21.34 -1.11
CA PHE A 113 13.94 -20.35 -0.69
C PHE A 113 14.66 -20.78 0.60
N LEU A 114 13.95 -21.29 1.60
CA LEU A 114 14.52 -21.82 2.83
C LEU A 114 15.46 -22.99 2.58
N GLU A 115 15.13 -23.87 1.61
CA GLU A 115 15.96 -25.02 1.21
C GLU A 115 17.25 -24.60 0.50
N THR A 116 17.15 -23.62 -0.41
CA THR A 116 18.25 -23.31 -1.34
C THR A 116 19.08 -22.09 -0.92
N ASN A 117 18.57 -21.26 -0.04
CA ASN A 117 19.08 -19.93 0.33
C ASN A 117 19.49 -19.10 -0.90
N SER A 118 18.69 -19.16 -1.98
CA SER A 118 19.05 -18.52 -3.24
C SER A 118 17.82 -18.15 -4.06
N LEU A 119 17.64 -16.86 -4.33
CA LEU A 119 16.59 -16.36 -5.21
C LEU A 119 16.72 -16.94 -6.63
N THR A 120 17.95 -17.08 -7.13
CA THR A 120 18.21 -17.62 -8.47
C THR A 120 17.81 -19.09 -8.57
N LYS A 121 18.15 -19.91 -7.55
CA LYS A 121 17.75 -21.33 -7.54
C LYS A 121 16.24 -21.49 -7.43
N THR A 122 15.60 -20.65 -6.62
CA THR A 122 14.13 -20.62 -6.49
C THR A 122 13.48 -20.22 -7.82
N GLU A 123 13.97 -19.18 -8.50
CA GLU A 123 13.51 -18.76 -9.84
C GLU A 123 13.66 -19.91 -10.86
N THR A 124 14.84 -20.53 -10.92
CA THR A 124 15.11 -21.66 -11.82
C THR A 124 14.17 -22.83 -11.55
N TYR A 125 13.91 -23.17 -10.26
CA TYR A 125 12.97 -24.22 -9.88
C TYR A 125 11.56 -23.93 -10.42
N LEU A 126 11.05 -22.72 -10.22
CA LEU A 126 9.73 -22.33 -10.68
C LEU A 126 9.64 -22.35 -12.22
N LEU A 127 10.70 -21.90 -12.89
CA LEU A 127 10.77 -21.88 -14.36
C LEU A 127 10.76 -23.30 -14.96
N VAL A 128 11.61 -24.20 -14.44
CA VAL A 128 11.73 -25.59 -14.91
C VAL A 128 10.41 -26.37 -14.70
N ASN A 129 9.71 -26.08 -13.61
CA ASN A 129 8.42 -26.71 -13.32
C ASN A 129 7.23 -25.99 -13.97
N HIS A 130 7.47 -25.02 -14.87
CA HIS A 130 6.43 -24.24 -15.56
C HIS A 130 5.43 -23.54 -14.65
N ILE A 131 5.89 -23.16 -13.44
CA ILE A 131 5.05 -22.45 -12.48
C ILE A 131 5.07 -20.96 -12.82
N THR A 132 3.89 -20.41 -13.11
CA THR A 132 3.72 -19.03 -13.55
C THR A 132 2.90 -18.20 -12.55
N THR A 133 3.02 -16.88 -12.65
CA THR A 133 2.16 -15.94 -11.93
C THR A 133 0.71 -16.04 -12.43
N LYS A 134 -0.24 -15.49 -11.68
CA LYS A 134 -1.65 -15.39 -12.07
C LYS A 134 -1.90 -14.76 -13.45
N ASN A 135 -0.94 -14.02 -13.96
CA ASN A 135 -0.99 -13.39 -15.30
C ASN A 135 -0.23 -14.19 -16.37
N GLY A 136 0.11 -15.46 -16.10
CA GLY A 136 0.83 -16.34 -17.02
C GLY A 136 2.29 -15.96 -17.29
N LYS A 137 2.88 -15.08 -16.48
CA LYS A 137 4.29 -14.67 -16.61
C LYS A 137 5.18 -15.50 -15.69
N ASN A 138 6.45 -15.70 -16.09
CA ASN A 138 7.44 -16.34 -15.23
C ASN A 138 7.72 -15.47 -14.00
N PHE A 139 8.02 -16.13 -12.87
CA PHE A 139 8.52 -15.45 -11.69
C PHE A 139 9.94 -14.96 -11.92
N THR A 140 10.20 -13.71 -11.59
CA THR A 140 11.56 -13.14 -11.58
C THR A 140 12.06 -13.08 -10.14
N ARG A 141 13.39 -13.02 -9.95
CA ARG A 141 14.02 -12.82 -8.63
C ARG A 141 13.43 -11.63 -7.88
N PHE A 142 13.11 -10.55 -8.58
CA PHE A 142 12.48 -9.38 -8.00
C PHE A 142 11.07 -9.70 -7.46
N THR A 143 10.26 -10.41 -8.24
CA THR A 143 8.91 -10.83 -7.82
C THR A 143 8.97 -11.79 -6.62
N ILE A 144 9.90 -12.77 -6.67
CA ILE A 144 10.11 -13.72 -5.57
C ILE A 144 10.54 -12.95 -4.31
N LYS A 145 11.54 -12.08 -4.40
CA LYS A 145 11.97 -11.25 -3.28
C LYS A 145 10.84 -10.40 -2.71
N SER A 146 10.03 -9.78 -3.57
CA SER A 146 8.87 -8.99 -3.15
C SER A 146 7.82 -9.81 -2.38
N ILE A 147 7.62 -11.08 -2.75
CA ILE A 147 6.75 -12.01 -2.03
C ILE A 147 7.36 -12.35 -0.67
N LEU A 148 8.62 -12.73 -0.62
CA LEU A 148 9.33 -13.13 0.59
C LEU A 148 9.43 -12.00 1.64
N LEU A 149 9.55 -10.76 1.19
CA LEU A 149 9.58 -9.57 2.06
C LEU A 149 8.21 -9.12 2.55
N ASN A 150 7.11 -9.67 2.02
CA ASN A 150 5.78 -9.15 2.35
C ASN A 150 5.23 -9.79 3.64
N PRO A 151 5.07 -9.03 4.74
CA PRO A 151 4.61 -9.58 6.00
C PRO A 151 3.14 -10.03 6.00
N VAL A 152 2.36 -9.71 4.96
CA VAL A 152 0.96 -10.16 4.85
C VAL A 152 0.80 -11.69 4.89
N TYR A 153 1.83 -12.43 4.54
CA TYR A 153 1.82 -13.89 4.57
C TYR A 153 2.11 -14.48 5.94
N MET A 154 2.74 -13.69 6.82
CA MET A 154 3.24 -14.12 8.12
C MET A 154 2.12 -14.23 9.15
N ALA A 155 2.15 -15.28 9.95
CA ALA A 155 1.32 -15.39 11.15
C ALA A 155 1.71 -14.32 12.18
N ALA A 156 0.72 -13.71 12.80
CA ALA A 156 0.90 -12.88 13.96
C ALA A 156 1.08 -13.79 15.18
N ASP A 157 2.27 -14.35 15.35
CA ASP A 157 2.69 -15.20 16.47
C ASP A 157 3.83 -14.54 17.26
N MET A 158 4.35 -15.21 18.26
CA MET A 158 5.40 -14.65 19.12
C MET A 158 6.72 -14.39 18.38
N ASP A 159 7.06 -15.18 17.36
CA ASP A 159 8.24 -14.92 16.53
C ASP A 159 8.10 -13.61 15.74
N ALA A 160 6.89 -13.33 15.23
CA ALA A 160 6.57 -12.07 14.58
C ALA A 160 6.65 -10.89 15.55
N TRP A 161 6.08 -11.03 16.75
CA TRP A 161 6.15 -10.00 17.79
C TRP A 161 7.58 -9.65 18.16
N GLU A 162 8.41 -10.66 18.44
CA GLU A 162 9.82 -10.46 18.79
C GLU A 162 10.61 -9.81 17.66
N TYR A 163 10.37 -10.21 16.41
CA TYR A 163 11.03 -9.66 15.24
C TYR A 163 10.78 -8.15 15.09
N PHE A 164 9.52 -7.74 15.14
CA PHE A 164 9.18 -6.32 14.99
C PHE A 164 9.66 -5.48 16.19
N ARG A 165 9.61 -6.01 17.40
CA ARG A 165 10.18 -5.34 18.58
C ARG A 165 11.69 -5.14 18.50
N GLN A 166 12.42 -6.15 18.03
CA GLN A 166 13.87 -6.04 17.84
C GLN A 166 14.26 -5.05 16.75
N ALA A 167 13.42 -4.86 15.76
CA ALA A 167 13.58 -3.90 14.69
C ALA A 167 13.09 -2.48 15.05
N ASP A 168 12.69 -2.23 16.32
CA ASP A 168 12.15 -0.95 16.83
C ASP A 168 10.94 -0.42 16.04
N ILE A 169 10.12 -1.36 15.52
CA ILE A 169 8.93 -1.04 14.74
C ILE A 169 7.74 -0.85 15.67
N GLU A 170 6.97 0.22 15.45
CA GLU A 170 5.76 0.49 16.22
C GLU A 170 4.64 -0.49 15.84
N ILE A 171 4.22 -1.32 16.80
CA ILE A 171 3.18 -2.34 16.64
C ILE A 171 1.87 -1.81 17.20
N TYR A 172 0.85 -1.69 16.37
CA TYR A 172 -0.49 -1.25 16.74
C TYR A 172 -1.41 -2.44 17.05
N ALA A 173 -0.99 -3.26 18.00
CA ALA A 173 -1.76 -4.39 18.54
C ALA A 173 -1.18 -4.80 19.89
N GLU A 174 -1.97 -5.43 20.74
CA GLU A 174 -1.52 -5.98 22.00
C GLU A 174 -0.76 -7.29 21.77
N GLN A 175 0.21 -7.61 22.62
CA GLN A 175 0.96 -8.86 22.55
C GLN A 175 0.06 -10.10 22.57
N SER A 176 -1.06 -10.02 23.29
CA SER A 176 -2.07 -11.09 23.38
C SER A 176 -2.77 -11.41 22.05
N GLU A 177 -2.73 -10.50 21.08
CA GLU A 177 -3.30 -10.70 19.74
C GLU A 177 -2.37 -11.51 18.83
N PHE A 178 -1.11 -11.73 19.25
CA PHE A 178 -0.12 -12.52 18.53
C PHE A 178 -0.24 -14.02 18.85
N ASP A 179 -1.44 -14.55 18.68
CA ASP A 179 -1.78 -15.96 18.94
C ASP A 179 -1.60 -16.90 17.73
N GLY A 180 -1.14 -16.37 16.61
CA GLY A 180 -0.91 -17.12 15.37
C GLY A 180 -2.17 -17.36 14.52
N THR A 181 -3.35 -16.94 14.96
CA THR A 181 -4.60 -17.20 14.23
C THR A 181 -4.82 -16.26 13.04
N CYS A 182 -4.27 -15.06 13.12
CA CYS A 182 -4.36 -14.02 12.10
C CYS A 182 -2.99 -13.73 11.49
N GLY A 183 -3.01 -13.13 10.30
CA GLY A 183 -1.78 -12.65 9.64
C GLY A 183 -1.44 -11.20 10.01
N ILE A 184 -0.27 -10.74 9.59
CA ILE A 184 0.20 -9.38 9.81
C ILE A 184 -0.25 -8.46 8.67
N MET A 185 -0.73 -7.28 9.01
CA MET A 185 -0.90 -6.16 8.08
C MET A 185 0.20 -5.14 8.29
N ALA A 186 0.86 -4.76 7.18
CA ALA A 186 1.86 -3.70 7.19
C ALA A 186 1.56 -2.69 6.09
N TYR A 187 1.47 -1.43 6.48
CA TYR A 187 1.23 -0.28 5.61
C TYR A 187 2.42 0.68 5.64
N ASN A 188 2.37 1.73 4.85
CA ASN A 188 3.43 2.71 4.69
C ASN A 188 4.80 2.10 4.31
N LYS A 189 4.77 0.96 3.59
CA LYS A 189 6.00 0.26 3.15
C LYS A 189 6.72 0.95 2.00
N THR A 190 6.02 1.81 1.28
CA THR A 190 6.56 2.51 0.10
C THR A 190 6.05 3.93 0.03
N SER A 191 6.91 4.85 -0.39
CA SER A 191 6.55 6.22 -0.73
C SER A 191 6.52 6.39 -2.25
N GLN A 192 5.54 7.18 -2.71
CA GLN A 192 5.36 7.49 -4.12
C GLN A 192 5.52 8.99 -4.34
N THR A 193 6.52 9.37 -5.11
CA THR A 193 6.71 10.74 -5.55
C THR A 193 6.40 10.85 -7.04
N ILE A 194 5.61 11.84 -7.45
CA ILE A 194 5.24 12.07 -8.85
C ILE A 194 6.51 12.18 -9.71
N GLY A 195 6.60 11.37 -10.76
CA GLY A 195 7.73 11.37 -11.70
C GLY A 195 8.96 10.60 -11.22
N ARG A 196 8.89 9.89 -10.09
CA ARG A 196 9.96 9.01 -9.60
C ARG A 196 9.45 7.58 -9.41
N ALA A 197 10.38 6.61 -9.40
CA ALA A 197 10.05 5.24 -9.03
C ALA A 197 9.66 5.19 -7.53
N ASN A 198 8.76 4.25 -7.19
CA ASN A 198 8.40 4.01 -5.79
C ASN A 198 9.67 3.66 -4.99
N GLN A 199 9.84 4.31 -3.86
CA GLN A 199 10.91 4.02 -2.91
C GLN A 199 10.35 3.16 -1.78
N ILE A 200 11.14 2.21 -1.31
CA ILE A 200 10.81 1.42 -0.12
C ILE A 200 11.18 2.29 1.08
N ASN A 201 10.23 2.49 1.98
CA ASN A 201 10.45 3.19 3.23
C ASN A 201 11.23 2.30 4.20
N ASP A 202 11.96 2.92 5.10
CA ASP A 202 12.60 2.21 6.20
C ASP A 202 11.55 1.49 7.05
N MET A 203 11.93 0.34 7.61
CA MET A 203 10.97 -0.49 8.36
C MET A 203 10.40 0.23 9.59
N GLU A 204 11.15 1.15 10.18
CA GLU A 204 10.72 2.01 11.29
C GLU A 204 9.51 2.89 10.94
N GLU A 205 9.32 3.21 9.67
CA GLU A 205 8.16 3.99 9.19
C GLU A 205 6.92 3.12 8.92
N TRP A 206 7.04 1.81 9.04
CA TRP A 206 5.92 0.91 8.75
C TRP A 206 4.86 0.99 9.84
N ILE A 207 3.61 0.89 9.44
CA ILE A 207 2.46 0.74 10.34
C ILE A 207 2.13 -0.74 10.37
N VAL A 208 2.50 -1.42 11.46
CA VAL A 208 2.31 -2.86 11.63
C VAL A 208 1.17 -3.11 12.61
N ALA A 209 0.21 -3.95 12.22
CA ALA A 209 -0.91 -4.36 13.07
C ALA A 209 -1.31 -5.81 12.79
N VAL A 210 -1.99 -6.44 13.73
CA VAL A 210 -2.58 -7.75 13.51
C VAL A 210 -3.77 -7.62 12.55
N GLY A 211 -3.71 -8.36 11.45
CA GLY A 211 -4.72 -8.37 10.41
C GLY A 211 -5.97 -9.17 10.80
N LYS A 212 -6.94 -9.19 9.87
CA LYS A 212 -8.19 -9.99 10.02
C LYS A 212 -8.27 -11.12 8.99
N HIS A 213 -7.15 -11.52 8.47
CA HIS A 213 -7.00 -12.58 7.46
C HIS A 213 -6.20 -13.73 8.04
N LYS A 214 -6.41 -14.92 7.49
CA LYS A 214 -5.63 -16.08 7.87
C LYS A 214 -4.22 -16.00 7.30
N PRO A 215 -3.17 -16.36 8.06
CA PRO A 215 -1.79 -16.39 7.55
C PRO A 215 -1.56 -17.58 6.63
N ILE A 216 -0.50 -17.51 5.82
CA ILE A 216 -0.06 -18.60 4.95
C ILE A 216 1.23 -19.24 5.47
N ILE A 217 2.10 -18.45 6.12
CA ILE A 217 3.43 -18.83 6.58
C ILE A 217 3.53 -18.57 8.08
N SER A 218 4.24 -19.46 8.83
CA SER A 218 4.54 -19.22 10.24
C SER A 218 5.45 -17.99 10.43
N GLY A 219 5.37 -17.35 11.60
CA GLY A 219 6.29 -16.26 11.95
C GLY A 219 7.75 -16.69 11.92
N ALA A 220 8.04 -17.88 12.48
CA ALA A 220 9.39 -18.46 12.50
C ALA A 220 10.00 -18.59 11.09
N ASP A 221 9.26 -19.16 10.13
CA ASP A 221 9.75 -19.34 8.76
C ASP A 221 9.93 -17.99 8.04
N TRP A 222 8.98 -17.07 8.23
CA TRP A 222 9.09 -15.76 7.64
C TRP A 222 10.31 -14.98 8.18
N VAL A 223 10.50 -14.97 9.50
CA VAL A 223 11.65 -14.32 10.17
C VAL A 223 12.96 -14.95 9.71
N LYS A 224 13.01 -16.30 9.59
CA LYS A 224 14.18 -16.99 9.07
C LYS A 224 14.52 -16.54 7.64
N VAL A 225 13.51 -16.39 6.78
CA VAL A 225 13.69 -15.87 5.42
C VAL A 225 14.26 -14.44 5.43
N GLN A 226 13.77 -13.55 6.33
CA GLN A 226 14.32 -12.18 6.43
C GLN A 226 15.81 -12.17 6.78
N LYS A 227 16.24 -13.06 7.66
CA LYS A 227 17.66 -13.18 8.05
C LYS A 227 18.56 -13.75 6.95
N MET A 228 17.97 -14.40 5.94
CA MET A 228 18.68 -15.00 4.80
C MET A 228 18.74 -14.07 3.57
N LEU A 229 17.91 -13.02 3.49
CA LEU A 229 17.79 -12.06 2.37
C LEU A 229 18.74 -10.88 2.48
#